data_65f32c86bcaa087f3a61d09217d66ce9
#
_entry.id   65f32c86bcaa087f3a61d09217d66ce9
#
_cell.length_a   1.000
_cell.length_b   1.000
_cell.length_c   1.000
_cell.angle_alpha   90.00
_cell.angle_beta   90.00
_cell.angle_gamma   90.00
#
_symmetry.space_group_name_H-M   'P 1'
#
loop_
_entity.id
_entity.type
_entity.pdbx_description
1 polymer ?
#
loop_
_entity_poly.entity_id
_entity_poly.type
_entity_poly.pdbx_seq_one_letter_code
_entity_poly.pdbx_strand_id
1 'polypeptide(L)'
;MPRRLLALTAVLLLVLAACGDDDDDGTAAGDTSTTAAADDTSTTAAGDGAAAGAATVAVASSDLGDILVDGEGLTLYMFGNDEGGESACYDSCAQTWPPLVTEGDATGGDGADAALLGTTARDDGTTQVTYNGHPLYYYATDSAPGDTNGQGVGDVWFVLSPAGEPIAA
;
A
#
# COMPACT_ATOMS: atom_id res chain seq x y z
N MET A 1 47.29 -13.30 1.99
CA MET A 1 48.05 -12.92 0.77
C MET A 1 47.22 -13.31 -0.45
N PRO A 2 47.07 -12.54 -1.52
CA PRO A 2 47.38 -11.11 -1.68
C PRO A 2 46.12 -10.25 -2.03
N ARG A 3 46.32 -8.97 -1.74
CA ARG A 3 45.53 -7.83 -2.21
C ARG A 3 45.54 -7.75 -3.74
N ARG A 4 44.41 -7.40 -4.36
CA ARG A 4 44.40 -6.70 -5.66
C ARG A 4 43.53 -5.47 -5.56
N LEU A 5 44.20 -4.34 -5.47
CA LEU A 5 43.73 -3.00 -5.87
C LEU A 5 43.74 -2.94 -7.41
N LEU A 6 42.77 -2.27 -7.99
CA LEU A 6 42.82 -1.51 -9.26
C LEU A 6 41.49 -0.75 -9.31
N ALA A 7 41.50 0.53 -9.09
CA ALA A 7 41.87 1.68 -9.92
C ALA A 7 40.69 2.20 -10.79
N LEU A 8 40.27 3.39 -10.35
CA LEU A 8 39.62 4.52 -11.00
C LEU A 8 39.43 4.45 -12.53
N THR A 9 38.25 4.85 -12.99
CA THR A 9 38.15 5.84 -14.08
C THR A 9 36.85 6.65 -13.91
N ALA A 10 37.03 7.93 -13.66
CA ALA A 10 36.05 9.00 -13.79
C ALA A 10 35.86 9.31 -15.29
N VAL A 11 34.61 9.40 -15.73
CA VAL A 11 34.30 10.11 -16.98
C VAL A 11 33.20 11.12 -16.69
N LEU A 12 33.66 12.36 -16.67
CA LEU A 12 32.89 13.60 -16.64
C LEU A 12 32.48 13.93 -18.08
N LEU A 13 31.21 13.99 -18.38
CA LEU A 13 30.70 14.60 -19.62
C LEU A 13 29.66 15.65 -19.29
N LEU A 14 30.14 16.91 -19.39
CA LEU A 14 29.35 18.14 -19.48
C LEU A 14 28.77 18.23 -20.88
N VAL A 15 27.47 18.43 -21.03
CA VAL A 15 26.87 19.02 -22.22
C VAL A 15 25.96 20.15 -21.80
N LEU A 16 26.40 21.37 -22.16
CA LEU A 16 25.63 22.62 -22.21
C LEU A 16 24.92 22.71 -23.57
N ALA A 17 23.85 23.47 -23.56
CA ALA A 17 23.22 24.24 -24.63
C ALA A 17 21.72 23.86 -24.77
N ALA A 18 20.79 24.74 -25.04
CA ALA A 18 20.79 26.18 -25.34
C ALA A 18 19.35 26.68 -25.20
N CYS A 19 19.20 27.97 -24.91
CA CYS A 19 18.01 28.79 -24.97
C CYS A 19 17.37 28.74 -26.37
N GLY A 20 16.04 28.85 -26.40
CA GLY A 20 15.25 29.23 -27.54
C GLY A 20 14.06 30.02 -27.07
N ASP A 21 14.19 31.35 -27.13
CA ASP A 21 13.11 32.32 -27.13
C ASP A 21 12.43 32.28 -28.50
N ASP A 22 11.12 32.26 -28.53
CA ASP A 22 10.37 32.76 -29.68
C ASP A 22 9.07 33.39 -29.14
N ASP A 23 9.10 34.71 -29.17
CA ASP A 23 7.95 35.61 -29.08
C ASP A 23 7.13 35.48 -30.36
N ASP A 24 5.83 35.26 -30.27
CA ASP A 24 4.95 35.68 -31.35
C ASP A 24 3.60 36.18 -30.78
N ASP A 25 3.41 37.46 -31.06
CA ASP A 25 2.29 38.31 -30.75
C ASP A 25 1.12 38.00 -31.70
N GLY A 26 -0.09 37.83 -31.19
CA GLY A 26 -1.26 37.58 -32.04
C GLY A 26 -2.59 37.77 -31.31
N THR A 27 -3.02 39.01 -31.25
CA THR A 27 -4.33 39.51 -30.82
C THR A 27 -5.50 38.88 -31.58
N ALA A 28 -6.56 38.41 -30.92
CA ALA A 28 -7.95 38.74 -31.21
C ALA A 28 -8.96 38.08 -30.27
N ALA A 29 -9.89 38.90 -29.85
CA ALA A 29 -11.03 38.69 -28.98
C ALA A 29 -12.04 37.60 -29.38
N GLY A 30 -12.74 37.06 -28.37
CA GLY A 30 -14.00 36.41 -28.59
C GLY A 30 -14.44 35.37 -27.59
N ASP A 31 -15.27 35.88 -26.67
CA ASP A 31 -16.47 35.24 -26.12
C ASP A 31 -16.43 34.10 -25.11
N THR A 32 -16.87 34.49 -23.97
CA THR A 32 -17.69 33.86 -22.92
C THR A 32 -18.05 32.39 -23.06
N SER A 33 -17.58 31.57 -22.12
CA SER A 33 -18.43 30.59 -21.42
C SER A 33 -17.81 30.15 -20.12
N THR A 34 -18.44 30.54 -19.03
CA THR A 34 -18.30 30.09 -17.68
C THR A 34 -18.51 28.59 -17.57
N THR A 35 -17.51 27.85 -17.15
CA THR A 35 -17.72 26.56 -16.48
C THR A 35 -16.68 26.43 -15.38
N ALA A 36 -17.18 26.39 -14.16
CA ALA A 36 -16.43 26.23 -12.94
C ALA A 36 -15.55 24.97 -13.01
N ALA A 37 -14.24 25.17 -12.99
CA ALA A 37 -13.31 24.11 -12.64
C ALA A 37 -13.36 23.95 -11.13
N ALA A 38 -13.86 22.82 -10.67
CA ALA A 38 -13.68 22.38 -9.30
C ALA A 38 -12.19 22.13 -9.10
N ASP A 39 -11.62 22.91 -8.24
CA ASP A 39 -10.28 22.72 -7.69
C ASP A 39 -10.34 21.51 -6.75
N ASP A 40 -10.02 20.33 -7.27
CA ASP A 40 -9.87 19.14 -6.47
C ASP A 40 -8.44 19.13 -5.90
N THR A 41 -8.26 19.91 -4.85
CA THR A 41 -7.06 19.77 -4.02
C THR A 41 -7.25 18.54 -3.15
N SER A 42 -6.92 17.38 -3.71
CA SER A 42 -6.83 16.13 -2.97
C SER A 42 -5.63 16.23 -2.02
N THR A 43 -5.88 16.72 -0.82
CA THR A 43 -4.97 16.58 0.30
C THR A 43 -5.05 15.13 0.74
N THR A 44 -4.10 14.31 0.33
CA THR A 44 -3.93 12.96 0.83
C THR A 44 -3.51 13.04 2.31
N ALA A 45 -4.50 12.95 3.20
CA ALA A 45 -4.25 12.65 4.59
C ALA A 45 -4.02 11.15 4.71
N ALA A 46 -2.85 10.75 5.21
CA ALA A 46 -2.56 9.39 5.60
C ALA A 46 -3.63 8.88 6.59
N GLY A 47 -4.21 7.72 6.32
CA GLY A 47 -4.87 6.93 7.33
C GLY A 47 -6.40 6.86 7.31
N ASP A 48 -7.09 7.04 6.18
CA ASP A 48 -8.47 6.61 6.04
C ASP A 48 -8.53 5.29 5.26
N GLY A 49 -8.42 4.18 6.01
CA GLY A 49 -8.66 2.85 5.49
C GLY A 49 -10.15 2.56 5.30
N ALA A 50 -10.83 3.33 4.50
CA ALA A 50 -12.20 3.06 4.08
C ALA A 50 -12.30 3.28 2.57
N ALA A 51 -11.89 2.30 1.79
CA ALA A 51 -12.31 2.20 0.42
C ALA A 51 -13.81 1.89 0.42
N ALA A 52 -14.64 2.84 -0.02
CA ALA A 52 -16.02 2.56 -0.37
C ALA A 52 -16.00 1.64 -1.62
N GLY A 53 -15.99 0.33 -1.39
CA GLY A 53 -15.95 -0.67 -2.47
C GLY A 53 -15.39 -2.02 -2.00
N ALA A 54 -15.31 -2.97 -2.92
CA ALA A 54 -14.70 -4.28 -2.65
C ALA A 54 -13.17 -4.12 -2.55
N ALA A 55 -12.61 -4.58 -1.42
CA ALA A 55 -11.16 -4.58 -1.23
C ALA A 55 -10.48 -5.58 -2.17
N THR A 56 -9.24 -5.27 -2.55
CA THR A 56 -8.40 -6.17 -3.36
C THR A 56 -7.19 -6.61 -2.55
N VAL A 57 -6.88 -7.90 -2.58
CA VAL A 57 -5.65 -8.47 -2.02
C VAL A 57 -4.81 -9.03 -3.16
N ALA A 58 -3.56 -8.63 -3.25
CA ALA A 58 -2.60 -9.05 -4.26
C ALA A 58 -1.29 -9.52 -3.61
N VAL A 59 -0.33 -9.92 -4.44
CA VAL A 59 1.01 -10.32 -3.99
C VAL A 59 2.04 -9.38 -4.59
N ALA A 60 3.00 -8.97 -3.78
CA ALA A 60 4.18 -8.21 -4.22
C ALA A 60 5.46 -8.81 -3.64
N SER A 61 6.56 -8.64 -4.38
CA SER A 61 7.88 -9.05 -3.90
C SER A 61 8.47 -8.00 -2.97
N SER A 62 9.04 -8.45 -1.86
CA SER A 62 9.73 -7.63 -0.87
C SER A 62 11.05 -8.27 -0.45
N ASP A 63 11.80 -7.61 0.45
CA ASP A 63 13.02 -8.18 1.04
C ASP A 63 12.73 -9.41 1.93
N LEU A 64 11.47 -9.61 2.32
CA LEU A 64 10.99 -10.76 3.09
C LEU A 64 10.51 -11.93 2.20
N GLY A 65 10.59 -11.77 0.88
CA GLY A 65 9.99 -12.66 -0.11
C GLY A 65 8.68 -12.08 -0.65
N ASP A 66 7.84 -12.95 -1.23
CA ASP A 66 6.54 -12.55 -1.73
C ASP A 66 5.55 -12.44 -0.56
N ILE A 67 4.88 -11.28 -0.46
CA ILE A 67 3.97 -10.91 0.63
C ILE A 67 2.62 -10.45 0.10
N LEU A 68 1.61 -10.48 0.98
CA LEU A 68 0.31 -9.90 0.67
C LEU A 68 0.34 -8.37 0.76
N VAL A 69 -0.28 -7.75 -0.23
CA VAL A 69 -0.50 -6.31 -0.33
C VAL A 69 -1.94 -6.03 -0.75
N ASP A 70 -2.39 -4.80 -0.59
CA ASP A 70 -3.67 -4.36 -1.16
C ASP A 70 -3.56 -4.02 -2.66
N GLY A 71 -4.65 -3.53 -3.26
CA GLY A 71 -4.69 -3.14 -4.66
C GLY A 71 -3.81 -1.93 -5.02
N GLU A 72 -3.31 -1.19 -4.04
CA GLU A 72 -2.41 -0.05 -4.18
C GLU A 72 -0.95 -0.43 -3.88
N GLY A 73 -0.71 -1.66 -3.41
CA GLY A 73 0.61 -2.20 -3.09
C GLY A 73 1.05 -1.97 -1.64
N LEU A 74 0.15 -1.52 -0.77
CA LEU A 74 0.44 -1.37 0.67
C LEU A 74 0.44 -2.73 1.35
N THR A 75 1.39 -2.93 2.25
CA THR A 75 1.61 -4.21 2.93
C THR A 75 0.47 -4.56 3.89
N LEU A 76 0.08 -5.83 3.87
CA LEU A 76 -0.95 -6.38 4.73
C LEU A 76 -0.35 -7.31 5.79
N TYR A 77 -0.85 -7.17 7.00
CA TYR A 77 -0.39 -7.89 8.19
C TYR A 77 -1.50 -8.72 8.80
N MET A 78 -1.11 -9.76 9.53
CA MET A 78 -1.97 -10.49 10.45
C MET A 78 -1.58 -10.20 11.89
N PHE A 79 -2.53 -10.38 12.80
CA PHE A 79 -2.33 -10.25 14.25
C PHE A 79 -2.37 -11.63 14.93
N GLY A 80 -1.27 -12.01 15.57
CA GLY A 80 -1.14 -13.32 16.19
C GLY A 80 -2.07 -13.59 17.37
N ASN A 81 -2.75 -12.55 17.89
CA ASN A 81 -3.73 -12.70 18.96
C ASN A 81 -5.19 -12.76 18.44
N ASP A 82 -5.40 -12.71 17.13
CA ASP A 82 -6.70 -12.98 16.55
C ASP A 82 -7.00 -14.48 16.66
N GLU A 83 -8.17 -14.83 17.18
CA GLU A 83 -8.57 -16.21 17.37
C GLU A 83 -9.78 -16.54 16.50
N GLY A 84 -9.75 -17.71 15.85
CA GLY A 84 -10.89 -18.20 15.07
C GLY A 84 -11.28 -17.37 13.86
N GLY A 85 -10.40 -16.49 13.39
CA GLY A 85 -10.68 -15.56 12.28
C GLY A 85 -11.44 -14.31 12.71
N GLU A 86 -11.61 -14.07 14.01
CA GLU A 86 -12.23 -12.87 14.57
C GLU A 86 -11.13 -11.86 14.95
N SER A 87 -11.40 -10.58 14.72
CA SER A 87 -10.48 -9.50 15.09
C SER A 87 -10.48 -9.25 16.59
N ALA A 88 -9.29 -9.17 17.19
CA ALA A 88 -9.08 -8.71 18.56
C ALA A 88 -8.52 -7.27 18.63
N CYS A 89 -8.31 -6.60 17.49
CA CYS A 89 -7.71 -5.28 17.41
C CYS A 89 -8.77 -4.18 17.22
N TYR A 90 -9.04 -3.43 18.32
CA TYR A 90 -10.01 -2.34 18.39
C TYR A 90 -9.41 -1.10 19.04
N ASP A 91 -10.14 0.00 19.09
CA ASP A 91 -9.77 1.26 19.75
C ASP A 91 -8.35 1.75 19.36
N SER A 92 -7.46 1.89 20.32
CA SER A 92 -6.09 2.35 20.07
C SER A 92 -5.26 1.36 19.25
N CYS A 93 -5.58 0.08 19.28
CA CYS A 93 -4.97 -0.92 18.41
C CYS A 93 -5.31 -0.62 16.95
N ALA A 94 -6.57 -0.42 16.62
CA ALA A 94 -7.02 -0.13 15.26
C ALA A 94 -6.54 1.24 14.72
N GLN A 95 -6.13 2.16 15.58
CA GLN A 95 -5.47 3.41 15.16
C GLN A 95 -4.04 3.17 14.65
N THR A 96 -3.34 2.20 15.23
CA THR A 96 -1.99 1.82 14.82
C THR A 96 -2.01 0.76 13.74
N TRP A 97 -3.01 -0.11 13.79
CA TRP A 97 -3.22 -1.23 12.86
C TRP A 97 -4.64 -1.16 12.28
N PRO A 98 -4.88 -0.26 11.32
CA PRO A 98 -6.18 -0.15 10.68
C PRO A 98 -6.58 -1.46 9.99
N PRO A 99 -7.82 -1.95 10.18
CA PRO A 99 -8.28 -3.15 9.49
C PRO A 99 -8.46 -2.89 7.99
N LEU A 100 -8.17 -3.89 7.16
CA LEU A 100 -8.60 -3.89 5.76
C LEU A 100 -10.08 -4.18 5.70
N VAL A 101 -10.90 -3.14 5.59
CA VAL A 101 -12.36 -3.25 5.49
C VAL A 101 -12.81 -3.37 4.04
N THR A 102 -13.99 -3.96 3.83
CA THR A 102 -14.59 -4.15 2.51
C THR A 102 -16.09 -3.93 2.54
N GLU A 103 -16.64 -3.43 1.44
CA GLU A 103 -18.08 -3.46 1.18
C GLU A 103 -18.36 -4.57 0.15
N GLY A 104 -18.77 -5.72 0.65
CA GLY A 104 -18.98 -6.93 -0.14
C GLY A 104 -17.79 -7.87 -0.13
N ASP A 105 -17.75 -8.79 -1.10
CA ASP A 105 -16.69 -9.78 -1.19
C ASP A 105 -15.37 -9.15 -1.63
N ALA A 106 -14.27 -9.47 -0.94
CA ALA A 106 -12.95 -9.09 -1.37
C ALA A 106 -12.54 -9.81 -2.66
N THR A 107 -11.70 -9.17 -3.46
CA THR A 107 -11.21 -9.72 -4.74
C THR A 107 -9.74 -10.07 -4.67
N GLY A 108 -9.37 -11.21 -5.31
CA GLY A 108 -7.98 -11.59 -5.51
C GLY A 108 -7.38 -10.85 -6.70
N GLY A 109 -6.30 -10.09 -6.45
CA GLY A 109 -5.45 -9.50 -7.47
C GLY A 109 -4.33 -10.46 -7.89
N ASP A 110 -3.30 -9.90 -8.52
CA ASP A 110 -2.18 -10.69 -9.06
C ASP A 110 -1.51 -11.53 -7.97
N GLY A 111 -1.38 -12.82 -8.21
CA GLY A 111 -0.69 -13.77 -7.34
C GLY A 111 -1.44 -14.20 -6.07
N ALA A 112 -2.52 -13.56 -5.69
CA ALA A 112 -3.33 -13.96 -4.54
C ALA A 112 -4.30 -15.09 -4.90
N ASP A 113 -4.42 -16.09 -4.01
CA ASP A 113 -5.39 -17.18 -4.18
C ASP A 113 -6.76 -16.72 -3.66
N ALA A 114 -7.69 -16.52 -4.58
CA ALA A 114 -9.07 -16.12 -4.25
C ALA A 114 -9.80 -17.14 -3.35
N ALA A 115 -9.37 -18.40 -3.32
CA ALA A 115 -9.96 -19.44 -2.47
C ALA A 115 -9.60 -19.24 -0.98
N LEU A 116 -8.54 -18.48 -0.68
CA LEU A 116 -8.10 -18.15 0.68
C LEU A 116 -8.75 -16.86 1.21
N LEU A 117 -9.39 -16.08 0.32
CA LEU A 117 -10.10 -14.85 0.71
C LEU A 117 -11.40 -15.18 1.44
N GLY A 118 -11.69 -14.39 2.45
CA GLY A 118 -12.92 -14.42 3.20
C GLY A 118 -13.17 -13.07 3.89
N THR A 119 -14.18 -13.03 4.73
CA THR A 119 -14.50 -11.85 5.52
C THR A 119 -14.93 -12.24 6.93
N THR A 120 -14.74 -11.34 7.86
CA THR A 120 -15.24 -11.45 9.23
C THR A 120 -15.96 -10.17 9.63
N ALA A 121 -17.04 -10.32 10.41
CA ALA A 121 -17.76 -9.17 10.97
C ALA A 121 -17.00 -8.66 12.21
N ARG A 122 -16.84 -7.35 12.31
CA ARG A 122 -16.25 -6.68 13.46
C ARG A 122 -17.33 -6.18 14.40
N ASP A 123 -16.99 -6.00 15.68
CA ASP A 123 -17.90 -5.48 16.71
C ASP A 123 -18.33 -4.03 16.44
N ASP A 124 -17.54 -3.28 15.67
CA ASP A 124 -17.86 -1.92 15.23
C ASP A 124 -18.85 -1.86 14.07
N GLY A 125 -19.31 -3.01 13.57
CA GLY A 125 -20.29 -3.16 12.51
C GLY A 125 -19.67 -3.12 11.09
N THR A 126 -18.35 -3.01 10.97
CA THR A 126 -17.66 -3.10 9.68
C THR A 126 -17.37 -4.56 9.30
N THR A 127 -17.09 -4.81 8.03
CA THR A 127 -16.66 -6.12 7.53
C THR A 127 -15.19 -6.04 7.18
N GLN A 128 -14.38 -6.92 7.77
CA GLN A 128 -12.94 -6.99 7.56
C GLN A 128 -12.59 -8.16 6.65
N VAL A 129 -11.64 -7.96 5.74
CA VAL A 129 -11.10 -9.01 4.89
C VAL A 129 -10.26 -9.98 5.71
N THR A 130 -10.41 -11.27 5.40
CA THR A 130 -9.52 -12.32 5.92
C THR A 130 -8.80 -13.01 4.75
N TYR A 131 -7.62 -13.54 5.03
CA TYR A 131 -6.89 -14.40 4.10
C TYR A 131 -6.38 -15.63 4.84
N ASN A 132 -6.73 -16.81 4.34
CA ASN A 132 -6.48 -18.09 5.02
C ASN A 132 -6.99 -18.09 6.48
N GLY A 133 -8.10 -17.39 6.74
CA GLY A 133 -8.69 -17.25 8.08
C GLY A 133 -8.03 -16.20 8.98
N HIS A 134 -7.02 -15.47 8.52
CA HIS A 134 -6.39 -14.38 9.27
C HIS A 134 -7.00 -13.03 8.87
N PRO A 135 -7.59 -12.25 9.80
CA PRO A 135 -7.97 -10.86 9.56
C PRO A 135 -6.77 -10.04 9.10
N LEU A 136 -6.97 -9.17 8.11
CA LEU A 136 -5.90 -8.38 7.50
C LEU A 136 -5.93 -6.94 7.99
N TYR A 137 -4.73 -6.38 8.20
CA TYR A 137 -4.51 -5.03 8.72
C TYR A 137 -3.43 -4.30 7.95
N TYR A 138 -3.49 -2.99 7.99
CA TYR A 138 -2.39 -2.10 7.64
C TYR A 138 -1.54 -1.79 8.88
N TYR A 139 -0.38 -1.20 8.67
CA TYR A 139 0.39 -0.56 9.72
C TYR A 139 0.50 0.94 9.46
N ALA A 140 0.04 1.76 10.39
CA ALA A 140 -0.06 3.21 10.22
C ALA A 140 1.29 3.92 9.93
N THR A 141 2.42 3.23 10.16
CA THR A 141 3.76 3.75 9.86
C THR A 141 4.23 3.43 8.45
N ASP A 142 3.61 2.46 7.78
CA ASP A 142 3.86 2.18 6.37
C ASP A 142 3.19 3.26 5.53
N SER A 143 3.97 3.91 4.68
CA SER A 143 3.54 5.08 3.91
C SER A 143 3.68 4.91 2.40
N ALA A 144 4.34 3.84 1.96
CA ALA A 144 4.59 3.55 0.56
C ALA A 144 4.55 2.04 0.27
N PRO A 145 4.22 1.65 -0.97
CA PRO A 145 4.38 0.27 -1.42
C PRO A 145 5.79 -0.26 -1.14
N GLY A 146 5.84 -1.47 -0.55
CA GLY A 146 7.10 -2.12 -0.17
C GLY A 146 7.59 -1.82 1.25
N ASP A 147 6.96 -0.87 1.97
CA ASP A 147 7.22 -0.69 3.39
C ASP A 147 6.76 -1.93 4.17
N THR A 148 7.61 -2.42 5.08
CA THR A 148 7.32 -3.58 5.94
C THR A 148 7.72 -3.29 7.40
N ASN A 149 7.51 -2.04 7.85
CA ASN A 149 7.94 -1.58 9.18
C ASN A 149 7.17 -2.26 10.32
N GLY A 150 6.03 -2.89 10.00
CA GLY A 150 5.21 -3.62 10.95
C GLY A 150 5.67 -5.05 11.24
N GLN A 151 6.63 -5.58 10.45
CA GLN A 151 7.07 -6.96 10.59
C GLN A 151 7.71 -7.23 11.95
N GLY A 152 7.19 -8.23 12.67
CA GLY A 152 7.71 -8.66 13.97
C GLY A 152 7.39 -7.72 15.13
N VAL A 153 6.57 -6.69 14.94
CA VAL A 153 6.21 -5.77 16.02
C VAL A 153 5.51 -6.52 17.16
N GLY A 154 6.10 -6.41 18.34
CA GLY A 154 5.61 -7.06 19.56
C GLY A 154 5.61 -8.59 19.51
N ASP A 155 6.29 -9.20 18.54
CA ASP A 155 6.31 -10.66 18.27
C ASP A 155 4.90 -11.24 17.99
N VAL A 156 3.97 -10.40 17.53
CA VAL A 156 2.57 -10.77 17.23
C VAL A 156 2.05 -10.24 15.90
N TRP A 157 2.77 -9.33 15.22
CA TRP A 157 2.38 -8.79 13.93
C TRP A 157 3.31 -9.29 12.84
N PHE A 158 2.75 -9.89 11.80
CA PHE A 158 3.54 -10.51 10.74
C PHE A 158 2.90 -10.27 9.38
N VAL A 159 3.74 -10.08 8.37
CA VAL A 159 3.29 -10.16 6.97
C VAL A 159 2.96 -11.61 6.63
N LEU A 160 2.08 -11.80 5.67
CA LEU A 160 1.66 -13.11 5.19
C LEU A 160 2.29 -13.42 3.83
N SER A 161 2.69 -14.67 3.65
CA SER A 161 3.06 -15.22 2.36
C SER A 161 1.82 -15.39 1.46
N PRO A 162 1.97 -15.63 0.14
CA PRO A 162 0.86 -15.95 -0.75
C PRO A 162 0.04 -17.19 -0.35
N ALA A 163 0.61 -18.07 0.45
CA ALA A 163 -0.10 -19.22 1.02
C ALA A 163 -0.93 -18.89 2.27
N GLY A 164 -0.86 -17.61 2.74
CA GLY A 164 -1.54 -17.19 3.96
C GLY A 164 -0.87 -17.63 5.25
N GLU A 165 0.43 -17.94 5.18
CA GLU A 165 1.23 -18.30 6.35
C GLU A 165 2.05 -17.09 6.81
N PRO A 166 2.16 -16.85 8.14
CA PRO A 166 2.97 -15.76 8.66
C PRO A 166 4.46 -15.97 8.33
N ILE A 167 5.11 -14.91 7.86
CA ILE A 167 6.56 -14.92 7.62
C ILE A 167 7.25 -14.59 8.95
N ALA A 168 8.10 -15.49 9.42
CA ALA A 168 8.86 -15.29 10.66
C ALA A 168 9.82 -14.08 10.54
N ALA A 169 9.97 -13.32 11.62
CA ALA A 169 10.91 -12.20 11.71
C ALA A 169 12.36 -12.67 11.87
#